data_f9bcaa2ef71c6d2ed18e1e6c703a3794
#
_entry.id   f9bcaa2ef71c6d2ed18e1e6c703a3794
#
_cell.length_a   1.000
_cell.length_b   1.000
_cell.length_c   1.000
_cell.angle_alpha   90.00
_cell.angle_beta   90.00
_cell.angle_gamma   90.00
#
_symmetry.space_group_name_H-M   'P 1'
#
loop_
_entity.id
_entity.type
_entity.pdbx_description
1 polymer ?
#
loop_
_entity_poly.entity_id
_entity_poly.type
_entity_poly.pdbx_seq_one_letter_code
_entity_poly.pdbx_strand_id
1 'polypeptide(L)'
;MATNPEEALRDSVEALGTTSKMYRETLHLPMHHISVGITPIAFYLEEEDVPNYFADFYSEIRPEWIGSTCTLDSYSEVVKDDEKVAYLLKASRLDKNGSTMSTFEGIFTLGKIEHDWRLISRNIFNVSKESKLKQRELIDKWNEKSQEQG
;
A
#
# COMPACT_ATOMS: atom_id res chain seq x y z
N MET A 1 -12.99 5.11 -11.26
CA MET A 1 -12.80 3.64 -11.20
C MET A 1 -11.91 3.17 -12.35
N ALA A 2 -10.99 2.28 -12.04
CA ALA A 2 -10.01 1.87 -13.04
C ALA A 2 -10.62 0.87 -14.05
N THR A 3 -10.47 1.15 -15.33
CA THR A 3 -11.02 0.35 -16.42
C THR A 3 -10.02 -0.67 -16.97
N ASN A 4 -8.75 -0.57 -16.58
CA ASN A 4 -7.71 -1.51 -16.97
C ASN A 4 -6.70 -1.68 -15.82
N PRO A 5 -5.90 -2.76 -15.85
CA PRO A 5 -4.99 -3.03 -14.74
C PRO A 5 -3.87 -2.00 -14.57
N GLU A 6 -3.38 -1.38 -15.61
CA GLU A 6 -2.31 -0.38 -15.50
C GLU A 6 -2.81 0.89 -14.81
N GLU A 7 -4.03 1.32 -15.11
CA GLU A 7 -4.68 2.44 -14.44
C GLU A 7 -4.90 2.11 -12.94
N ALA A 8 -5.35 0.90 -12.64
CA ALA A 8 -5.54 0.44 -11.26
C ALA A 8 -4.21 0.38 -10.49
N LEU A 9 -3.13 -0.05 -11.13
CA LEU A 9 -1.81 -0.05 -10.53
C LEU A 9 -1.38 1.37 -10.16
N ARG A 10 -1.50 2.30 -11.09
CA ARG A 10 -1.14 3.71 -10.88
C ARG A 10 -1.97 4.32 -9.76
N ASP A 11 -3.28 4.13 -9.81
CA ASP A 11 -4.20 4.65 -8.80
C ASP A 11 -3.85 4.11 -7.39
N SER A 12 -3.54 2.83 -7.28
CA SER A 12 -3.20 2.21 -5.99
C SER A 12 -1.87 2.71 -5.41
N VAL A 13 -0.90 3.03 -6.26
CA VAL A 13 0.38 3.62 -5.81
C VAL A 13 0.17 5.08 -5.40
N GLU A 14 -0.48 5.87 -6.22
CA GLU A 14 -0.72 7.28 -5.94
C GLU A 14 -1.61 7.49 -4.71
N ALA A 15 -2.55 6.58 -4.47
CA ALA A 15 -3.42 6.63 -3.30
C ALA A 15 -2.68 6.52 -1.96
N LEU A 16 -1.47 5.97 -1.95
CA LEU A 16 -0.64 5.89 -0.75
C LEU A 16 -0.24 7.26 -0.18
N GLY A 17 -0.36 8.32 -0.98
CA GLY A 17 -0.12 9.69 -0.55
C GLY A 17 -1.39 10.47 -0.24
N THR A 18 -2.54 9.80 -0.16
CA THR A 18 -3.84 10.45 -0.03
C THR A 18 -4.57 10.07 1.25
N THR A 19 -5.88 10.29 1.30
CA THR A 19 -6.73 9.95 2.44
C THR A 19 -7.05 8.45 2.47
N SER A 20 -7.46 7.95 3.63
CA SER A 20 -7.91 6.56 3.78
C SER A 20 -9.08 6.23 2.86
N LYS A 21 -9.97 7.21 2.62
CA LYS A 21 -11.11 7.03 1.71
C LYS A 21 -10.65 6.77 0.27
N MET A 22 -9.73 7.58 -0.25
CA MET A 22 -9.20 7.43 -1.60
C MET A 22 -8.42 6.13 -1.74
N TYR A 23 -7.63 5.79 -0.75
CA TYR A 23 -6.90 4.52 -0.71
C TYR A 23 -7.86 3.32 -0.74
N ARG A 24 -8.94 3.38 0.07
CA ARG A 24 -9.97 2.34 0.13
C ARG A 24 -10.60 2.07 -1.24
N GLU A 25 -10.81 3.11 -2.04
CA GLU A 25 -11.43 2.99 -3.36
C GLU A 25 -10.57 2.20 -4.36
N THR A 26 -9.27 2.11 -4.13
CA THR A 26 -8.33 1.35 -5.00
C THR A 26 -8.21 -0.12 -4.61
N LEU A 27 -8.78 -0.53 -3.48
CA LEU A 27 -8.62 -1.86 -2.91
C LEU A 27 -9.86 -2.72 -3.09
N HIS A 28 -9.63 -4.01 -3.27
CA HIS A 28 -10.63 -5.04 -3.01
C HIS A 28 -10.29 -5.69 -1.67
N LEU A 29 -11.20 -5.61 -0.72
CA LEU A 29 -10.98 -6.10 0.64
C LEU A 29 -11.68 -7.43 0.87
N PRO A 30 -11.09 -8.35 1.65
CA PRO A 30 -9.80 -8.20 2.32
C PRO A 30 -8.63 -8.21 1.33
N MET A 31 -7.67 -7.32 1.51
CA MET A 31 -6.48 -7.24 0.65
C MET A 31 -5.31 -7.95 1.32
N HIS A 32 -4.65 -8.84 0.59
CA HIS A 32 -3.46 -9.53 1.09
C HIS A 32 -2.25 -8.62 1.04
N HIS A 33 -1.59 -8.44 2.18
CA HIS A 33 -0.41 -7.58 2.28
C HIS A 33 0.75 -8.36 2.89
N ILE A 34 1.87 -8.33 2.21
CA ILE A 34 3.14 -8.79 2.76
C ILE A 34 4.01 -7.55 2.93
N SER A 35 4.23 -7.17 4.17
CA SER A 35 4.98 -5.97 4.51
C SER A 35 6.40 -6.30 4.90
N VAL A 36 7.22 -5.26 4.97
CA VAL A 36 8.58 -5.33 5.47
C VAL A 36 8.59 -4.93 6.95
N GLY A 37 9.37 -5.65 7.72
CA GLY A 37 9.65 -5.38 9.11
C GLY A 37 11.06 -5.86 9.38
N ILE A 38 11.40 -6.16 10.62
CA ILE A 38 12.65 -6.87 10.93
C ILE A 38 12.59 -8.26 10.28
N THR A 39 11.40 -8.87 10.33
CA THR A 39 11.06 -10.08 9.57
C THR A 39 9.83 -9.80 8.71
N PRO A 40 9.65 -10.52 7.58
CA PRO A 40 8.46 -10.35 6.76
C PRO A 40 7.18 -10.60 7.55
N ILE A 41 6.16 -9.79 7.29
CA ILE A 41 4.87 -9.87 7.98
C ILE A 41 3.78 -9.96 6.92
N ALA A 42 2.95 -11.01 6.97
CA ALA A 42 1.83 -11.20 6.08
C ALA A 42 0.52 -11.10 6.86
N PHE A 43 -0.44 -10.36 6.32
CA PHE A 43 -1.76 -10.20 6.93
C PHE A 43 -2.80 -9.82 5.89
N TYR A 44 -4.08 -9.92 6.27
CA TYR A 44 -5.18 -9.40 5.46
C TYR A 44 -5.67 -8.08 6.03
N LEU A 45 -5.77 -7.08 5.18
CA LEU A 45 -6.36 -5.79 5.53
C LEU A 45 -7.86 -5.88 5.28
N GLU A 46 -8.64 -5.73 6.34
CA GLU A 46 -10.11 -5.80 6.30
C GLU A 46 -10.71 -4.40 6.19
N GLU A 47 -12.03 -4.33 5.92
CA GLU A 47 -12.75 -3.06 5.78
C GLU A 47 -12.60 -2.14 6.99
N GLU A 48 -12.73 -2.70 8.20
CA GLU A 48 -12.65 -1.96 9.46
C GLU A 48 -11.24 -1.47 9.80
N ASP A 49 -10.22 -2.07 9.19
CA ASP A 49 -8.82 -1.74 9.47
C ASP A 49 -8.33 -0.51 8.72
N VAL A 50 -8.93 -0.21 7.56
CA VAL A 50 -8.45 0.85 6.67
C VAL A 50 -8.39 2.22 7.36
N PRO A 51 -9.42 2.67 8.08
CA PRO A 51 -9.34 3.96 8.78
C PRO A 51 -8.22 4.01 9.81
N ASN A 52 -8.07 2.96 10.60
CA ASN A 52 -7.04 2.88 11.63
C ASN A 52 -5.64 2.84 11.04
N TYR A 53 -5.46 2.12 9.95
CA TYR A 53 -4.17 2.00 9.27
C TYR A 53 -3.67 3.37 8.80
N PHE A 54 -4.55 4.21 8.31
CA PHE A 54 -4.17 5.52 7.76
C PHE A 54 -4.29 6.67 8.74
N ALA A 55 -5.43 6.78 9.43
CA ALA A 55 -5.73 7.95 10.23
C ALA A 55 -5.01 7.97 11.56
N ASP A 56 -5.10 6.86 12.32
CA ASP A 56 -4.63 6.84 13.70
C ASP A 56 -3.14 6.50 13.83
N PHE A 57 -2.66 5.57 13.00
CA PHE A 57 -1.28 5.09 13.16
C PHE A 57 -0.32 5.73 12.19
N TYR A 58 -0.76 5.97 10.97
CA TYR A 58 0.11 6.45 9.91
C TYR A 58 0.62 7.86 10.22
N SER A 59 -0.26 8.76 10.59
CA SER A 59 0.12 10.13 10.93
C SER A 59 0.89 10.23 12.24
N GLU A 60 0.68 9.30 13.17
CA GLU A 60 1.42 9.26 14.43
C GLU A 60 2.85 8.73 14.24
N ILE A 61 3.01 7.65 13.49
CA ILE A 61 4.30 6.98 13.31
C ILE A 61 5.12 7.54 12.15
N ARG A 62 4.43 8.07 11.13
CA ARG A 62 5.04 8.65 9.94
C ARG A 62 4.63 10.11 9.74
N PRO A 63 4.84 10.99 10.73
CA PRO A 63 4.47 12.39 10.57
C PRO A 63 5.16 13.06 9.39
N GLU A 64 6.33 12.58 8.99
CA GLU A 64 7.09 13.08 7.83
C GLU A 64 6.36 12.82 6.51
N TRP A 65 5.39 11.90 6.49
CA TRP A 65 4.63 11.60 5.28
C TRP A 65 3.42 12.51 5.08
N ILE A 66 3.09 13.34 6.05
CA ILE A 66 1.99 14.31 5.91
C ILE A 66 2.31 15.27 4.77
N GLY A 67 1.40 15.36 3.80
CA GLY A 67 1.59 16.20 2.60
C GLY A 67 2.50 15.60 1.53
N SER A 68 3.00 14.38 1.73
CA SER A 68 3.79 13.68 0.72
C SER A 68 2.89 13.05 -0.34
N THR A 69 3.48 12.72 -1.49
CA THR A 69 2.79 12.02 -2.59
C THR A 69 3.61 10.79 -2.99
N CYS A 70 2.95 9.82 -3.60
CA CYS A 70 3.62 8.65 -4.15
C CYS A 70 3.50 8.62 -5.67
N THR A 71 4.57 8.22 -6.34
CA THR A 71 4.61 8.10 -7.80
C THR A 71 5.05 6.70 -8.21
N LEU A 72 4.45 6.20 -9.28
CA LEU A 72 4.87 4.96 -9.94
C LEU A 72 6.00 5.31 -10.92
N ASP A 73 7.22 4.88 -10.61
CA ASP A 73 8.40 5.24 -11.40
C ASP A 73 8.60 4.32 -12.60
N SER A 74 8.43 3.02 -12.39
CA SER A 74 8.54 2.01 -13.44
C SER A 74 7.77 0.76 -13.05
N TYR A 75 7.35 -0.01 -14.04
CA TYR A 75 6.67 -1.29 -13.80
C TYR A 75 6.82 -2.22 -15.00
N SER A 76 6.71 -3.52 -14.74
CA SER A 76 6.66 -4.55 -15.77
C SER A 76 5.69 -5.64 -15.37
N GLU A 77 4.95 -6.15 -16.35
CA GLU A 77 4.05 -7.27 -16.16
C GLU A 77 4.85 -8.54 -15.89
N VAL A 78 4.53 -9.25 -14.82
CA VAL A 78 5.20 -10.51 -14.46
C VAL A 78 4.39 -11.71 -14.96
N VAL A 79 3.10 -11.68 -14.68
CA VAL A 79 2.17 -12.75 -15.05
C VAL A 79 0.78 -12.17 -15.20
N LYS A 80 -0.01 -12.77 -16.08
CA LYS A 80 -1.35 -12.27 -16.41
C LYS A 80 -2.26 -13.41 -16.83
N ASP A 81 -3.51 -13.33 -16.38
CA ASP A 81 -4.63 -14.05 -16.98
C ASP A 81 -5.79 -13.07 -17.22
N ASP A 82 -6.98 -13.57 -17.54
CA ASP A 82 -8.13 -12.68 -17.84
C ASP A 82 -8.67 -11.93 -16.63
N GLU A 83 -8.36 -12.38 -15.44
CA GLU A 83 -8.92 -11.84 -14.19
C GLU A 83 -7.90 -11.19 -13.28
N LYS A 84 -6.61 -11.48 -13.47
CA LYS A 84 -5.53 -10.98 -12.60
C LYS A 84 -4.30 -10.64 -13.39
N VAL A 85 -3.59 -9.61 -12.92
CA VAL A 85 -2.28 -9.22 -13.45
C VAL A 85 -1.37 -8.87 -12.28
N ALA A 86 -0.16 -9.41 -12.26
CA ALA A 86 0.87 -9.05 -11.29
C ALA A 86 1.94 -8.21 -11.95
N TYR A 87 2.32 -7.12 -11.30
CA TYR A 87 3.37 -6.20 -11.76
C TYR A 87 4.51 -6.14 -10.77
N LEU A 88 5.74 -6.17 -11.29
CA LEU A 88 6.92 -5.75 -10.56
C LEU A 88 7.08 -4.26 -10.77
N LEU A 89 7.21 -3.49 -9.70
CA LEU A 89 7.24 -2.03 -9.79
C LEU A 89 8.32 -1.41 -8.91
N LYS A 90 8.65 -0.17 -9.25
CA LYS A 90 9.41 0.75 -8.42
C LYS A 90 8.57 2.01 -8.24
N ALA A 91 8.56 2.51 -7.01
CA ALA A 91 7.81 3.70 -6.64
C ALA A 91 8.61 4.58 -5.71
N SER A 92 8.26 5.85 -5.67
CA SER A 92 8.91 6.84 -4.82
C SER A 92 7.87 7.61 -4.03
N ARG A 93 8.26 8.00 -2.82
CA ARG A 93 7.52 8.97 -2.03
C ARG A 93 8.23 10.31 -2.12
N LEU A 94 7.49 11.34 -2.47
CA LEU A 94 8.01 12.70 -2.64
C LEU A 94 7.46 13.60 -1.55
N ASP A 95 8.31 14.50 -1.03
CA ASP A 95 7.86 15.54 -0.10
C ASP A 95 7.06 16.63 -0.84
N LYS A 96 6.55 17.60 -0.11
CA LYS A 96 5.75 18.71 -0.68
C LYS A 96 6.53 19.60 -1.65
N ASN A 97 7.85 19.50 -1.68
CA ASN A 97 8.70 20.23 -2.62
C ASN A 97 9.06 19.38 -3.85
N GLY A 98 8.58 18.15 -3.91
CA GLY A 98 8.86 17.23 -5.01
C GLY A 98 10.16 16.47 -4.87
N SER A 99 10.85 16.55 -3.73
CA SER A 99 12.09 15.82 -3.49
C SER A 99 11.80 14.40 -3.02
N THR A 100 12.62 13.44 -3.46
CA THR A 100 12.46 12.04 -3.08
C THR A 100 12.79 11.82 -1.60
N MET A 101 11.82 11.34 -0.84
CA MET A 101 11.99 10.97 0.57
C MET A 101 12.46 9.54 0.72
N SER A 102 11.85 8.64 -0.05
CA SER A 102 12.13 7.21 0.00
C SER A 102 11.69 6.54 -1.29
N THR A 103 12.23 5.34 -1.52
CA THR A 103 11.85 4.49 -2.65
C THR A 103 11.53 3.09 -2.13
N PHE A 104 10.68 2.38 -2.88
CA PHE A 104 10.42 0.98 -2.61
C PHE A 104 10.17 0.22 -3.90
N GLU A 105 10.31 -1.08 -3.83
CA GLU A 105 9.94 -2.00 -4.90
C GLU A 105 8.79 -2.87 -4.41
N GLY A 106 8.01 -3.39 -5.33
CA GLY A 106 6.90 -4.24 -4.95
C GLY A 106 6.44 -5.15 -6.06
N ILE A 107 5.71 -6.19 -5.66
CA ILE A 107 4.90 -7.00 -6.57
C ILE A 107 3.46 -6.76 -6.15
N PHE A 108 2.71 -6.10 -7.02
CA PHE A 108 1.30 -5.77 -6.79
C PHE A 108 0.45 -6.61 -7.73
N THR A 109 -0.59 -7.23 -7.20
CA THR A 109 -1.54 -7.99 -7.99
C THR A 109 -2.85 -7.22 -8.06
N LEU A 110 -3.30 -6.95 -9.28
CA LEU A 110 -4.57 -6.30 -9.58
C LEU A 110 -5.56 -7.38 -10.00
N GLY A 111 -6.78 -7.29 -9.50
CA GLY A 111 -7.85 -8.22 -9.83
C GLY A 111 -9.04 -7.51 -10.45
N LYS A 112 -9.71 -8.18 -11.38
CA LYS A 112 -10.94 -7.68 -11.99
C LYS A 112 -12.12 -8.10 -11.12
N ILE A 113 -12.75 -7.11 -10.49
CA ILE A 113 -13.89 -7.30 -9.60
C ILE A 113 -15.11 -6.68 -10.29
N GLU A 114 -16.00 -7.53 -10.77
CA GLU A 114 -17.11 -7.14 -11.62
C GLU A 114 -16.60 -6.47 -12.90
N HIS A 115 -16.62 -5.14 -12.98
CA HIS A 115 -16.15 -4.39 -14.14
C HIS A 115 -14.93 -3.51 -13.85
N ASP A 116 -14.49 -3.48 -12.59
CA ASP A 116 -13.39 -2.62 -12.14
C ASP A 116 -12.15 -3.43 -11.81
N TRP A 117 -11.00 -2.82 -12.03
CA TRP A 117 -9.72 -3.37 -11.57
C TRP A 117 -9.35 -2.74 -10.24
N ARG A 118 -8.94 -3.57 -9.28
CA ARG A 118 -8.57 -3.13 -7.93
C ARG A 118 -7.38 -3.92 -7.41
N LEU A 119 -6.66 -3.33 -6.47
CA LEU A 119 -5.54 -4.00 -5.81
C LEU A 119 -6.06 -5.10 -4.88
N ILE A 120 -5.61 -6.34 -5.10
CA ILE A 120 -5.98 -7.49 -4.26
C ILE A 120 -4.81 -8.03 -3.45
N SER A 121 -3.57 -7.72 -3.83
CA SER A 121 -2.38 -8.13 -3.08
C SER A 121 -1.24 -7.13 -3.28
N ARG A 122 -0.51 -6.86 -2.21
CA ARG A 122 0.66 -5.97 -2.22
C ARG A 122 1.79 -6.62 -1.45
N ASN A 123 2.93 -6.78 -2.09
CA ASN A 123 4.14 -7.35 -1.52
C ASN A 123 5.28 -6.35 -1.70
N ILE A 124 5.84 -5.84 -0.61
CA ILE A 124 6.80 -4.74 -0.59
C ILE A 124 8.22 -5.27 -0.36
N PHE A 125 9.17 -4.72 -1.11
CA PHE A 125 10.58 -5.09 -1.11
C PHE A 125 11.50 -3.87 -1.03
N ASN A 126 12.72 -4.10 -0.61
CA ASN A 126 13.84 -3.14 -0.72
C ASN A 126 13.58 -1.76 -0.12
N VAL A 127 13.03 -1.75 1.09
CA VAL A 127 12.93 -0.53 1.88
C VAL A 127 14.12 -0.42 2.84
N SER A 128 14.40 0.80 3.31
CA SER A 128 15.49 1.06 4.24
C SER A 128 15.25 0.37 5.59
N LYS A 129 16.35 0.16 6.35
CA LYS A 129 16.26 -0.39 7.70
C LYS A 129 15.41 0.48 8.61
N GLU A 130 15.52 1.81 8.49
CA GLU A 130 14.70 2.75 9.24
C GLU A 130 13.21 2.57 8.94
N SER A 131 12.86 2.44 7.66
CA SER A 131 11.47 2.19 7.25
C SER A 131 10.96 0.85 7.78
N LYS A 132 11.79 -0.19 7.80
CA LYS A 132 11.41 -1.49 8.34
C LYS A 132 11.07 -1.41 9.83
N LEU A 133 11.86 -0.68 10.61
CA LEU A 133 11.62 -0.50 12.04
C LEU A 133 10.33 0.26 12.31
N LYS A 134 10.08 1.34 11.56
CA LYS A 134 8.85 2.12 11.68
C LYS A 134 7.62 1.35 11.24
N GLN A 135 7.73 0.55 10.21
CA GLN A 135 6.63 -0.30 9.75
C GLN A 135 6.29 -1.37 10.80
N ARG A 136 7.29 -1.93 11.45
CA ARG A 136 7.07 -2.87 12.55
C ARG A 136 6.35 -2.22 13.73
N GLU A 137 6.74 -1.00 14.09
CA GLU A 137 6.09 -0.22 15.14
C GLU A 137 4.60 0.04 14.80
N LEU A 138 4.32 0.39 13.55
CA LEU A 138 2.96 0.62 13.07
C LEU A 138 2.10 -0.64 13.26
N ILE A 139 2.60 -1.79 12.81
CA ILE A 139 1.88 -3.05 12.87
C ILE A 139 1.67 -3.50 14.31
N ASP A 140 2.67 -3.35 15.17
CA ASP A 140 2.56 -3.69 16.58
C ASP A 140 1.48 -2.86 17.29
N LYS A 141 1.45 -1.56 17.04
CA LYS A 141 0.40 -0.68 17.59
C LYS A 141 -0.99 -1.04 17.06
N TRP A 142 -1.10 -1.36 15.79
CA TRP A 142 -2.35 -1.80 15.20
C TRP A 142 -2.86 -3.08 15.87
N ASN A 143 -1.98 -4.05 16.09
CA ASN A 143 -2.33 -5.31 16.76
C ASN A 143 -2.77 -5.08 18.21
N GLU A 144 -2.09 -4.21 18.95
CA GLU A 144 -2.48 -3.83 20.32
C GLU A 144 -3.90 -3.25 20.35
N LYS A 145 -4.22 -2.33 19.45
CA LYS A 145 -5.53 -1.70 19.38
C LYS A 145 -6.62 -2.70 19.01
N SER A 146 -6.34 -3.64 18.12
CA SER A 146 -7.28 -4.70 17.76
C SER A 146 -7.60 -5.60 18.95
N GLN A 147 -6.61 -5.89 19.82
CA GLN A 147 -6.81 -6.68 21.04
C GLN A 147 -7.65 -5.94 22.08
N GLU A 148 -7.47 -4.62 22.20
CA GLU A 148 -8.27 -3.80 23.13
C GLU A 148 -9.75 -3.74 22.73
N GLN A 149 -10.05 -3.84 21.44
CA GLN A 149 -11.41 -3.81 20.90
C GLN A 149 -12.08 -5.18 20.90
N GLY A 150 -11.31 -6.23 21.06
CA GLY A 150 -11.79 -7.60 21.16
C GLY A 150 -12.11 -7.98 22.59
#